data_a6ad895ee161ca23257002013dd94c78
#
_entry.id   a6ad895ee161ca23257002013dd94c78
#
_cell.length_a   1.000
_cell.length_b   1.000
_cell.length_c   1.000
_cell.angle_alpha   90.00
_cell.angle_beta   90.00
_cell.angle_gamma   90.00
#
_symmetry.space_group_name_H-M   'P 1'
#
loop_
_entity.id
_entity.type
_entity.pdbx_description
1 polymer ?
#
loop_
_entity_poly.entity_id
_entity_poly.type
_entity_poly.pdbx_seq_one_letter_code
_entity_poly.pdbx_strand_id
1 'polypeptide(L)'
;MNIRFRQVNSSKMGVALNHVATVHQQASYTYSSLGFYFQCQDVALGDVSAFFRELAEEKQEAARYFLKQSRLECDWPLTQGQQAPSPGEWCSCLHAMEVALELEKSLNQAVVELHSLASAKEETNLLAFLEDYFLEKEADRIKQMSDYLTNLRRLAHPPAKATLGEFLFKRATHKPKYD
;
A
#
# COMPACT_ATOMS: atom_id res chain seq x y z
N MET A 1 -21.92 -24.22 26.73
CA MET A 1 -20.62 -24.64 26.20
C MET A 1 -20.23 -24.01 24.86
N ASN A 2 -21.09 -23.35 24.16
CA ASN A 2 -20.80 -22.71 22.87
C ASN A 2 -20.09 -21.34 22.95
N ILE A 3 -20.00 -20.74 24.12
CA ILE A 3 -19.43 -19.38 24.29
C ILE A 3 -17.91 -19.38 24.14
N ARG A 4 -17.23 -20.41 24.58
CA ARG A 4 -15.75 -20.53 24.50
C ARG A 4 -15.24 -20.71 23.07
N PHE A 5 -15.96 -21.45 22.23
CA PHE A 5 -15.58 -21.64 20.83
C PHE A 5 -15.78 -20.37 19.97
N ARG A 6 -16.83 -19.60 20.24
CA ARG A 6 -17.06 -18.33 19.56
C ARG A 6 -16.03 -17.26 19.93
N GLN A 7 -15.56 -17.22 21.18
CA GLN A 7 -14.53 -16.29 21.61
C GLN A 7 -13.15 -16.58 21.00
N VAL A 8 -12.77 -17.84 20.90
CA VAL A 8 -11.48 -18.24 20.30
C VAL A 8 -11.47 -17.95 18.79
N ASN A 9 -12.58 -18.16 18.10
CA ASN A 9 -12.69 -17.89 16.67
C ASN A 9 -12.76 -16.39 16.36
N SER A 10 -13.45 -15.59 17.18
CA SER A 10 -13.47 -14.13 17.05
C SER A 10 -12.12 -13.51 17.38
N SER A 11 -11.36 -14.09 18.29
CA SER A 11 -10.00 -13.67 18.64
C SER A 11 -9.01 -13.84 17.47
N LYS A 12 -9.05 -14.95 16.74
CA LYS A 12 -8.18 -15.16 15.56
C LYS A 12 -8.50 -14.18 14.44
N MET A 13 -9.75 -13.94 14.16
CA MET A 13 -10.18 -12.97 13.17
C MET A 13 -9.80 -11.55 13.59
N GLY A 14 -10.00 -11.19 14.86
CA GLY A 14 -9.60 -9.91 15.40
C GLY A 14 -8.10 -9.67 15.30
N VAL A 15 -7.28 -10.66 15.60
CA VAL A 15 -5.81 -10.59 15.46
C VAL A 15 -5.42 -10.42 13.99
N ALA A 16 -6.03 -11.16 13.08
CA ALA A 16 -5.76 -11.06 11.65
C ALA A 16 -6.15 -9.67 11.10
N LEU A 17 -7.31 -9.14 11.46
CA LEU A 17 -7.75 -7.80 11.08
C LEU A 17 -6.82 -6.73 11.62
N ASN A 18 -6.39 -6.85 12.86
CA ASN A 18 -5.45 -5.92 13.49
C ASN A 18 -4.08 -5.96 12.81
N HIS A 19 -3.61 -7.13 12.42
CA HIS A 19 -2.37 -7.27 11.65
C HIS A 19 -2.46 -6.56 10.31
N VAL A 20 -3.53 -6.80 9.54
CA VAL A 20 -3.75 -6.14 8.24
C VAL A 20 -3.87 -4.63 8.40
N ALA A 21 -4.56 -4.16 9.43
CA ALA A 21 -4.63 -2.74 9.76
C ALA A 21 -3.25 -2.14 10.04
N THR A 22 -2.42 -2.83 10.81
CA THR A 22 -1.06 -2.38 11.16
C THR A 22 -0.18 -2.27 9.92
N VAL A 23 -0.17 -3.26 9.04
CA VAL A 23 0.66 -3.21 7.82
C VAL A 23 0.19 -2.12 6.86
N HIS A 24 -1.12 -1.84 6.77
CA HIS A 24 -1.64 -0.71 5.99
C HIS A 24 -1.25 0.64 6.58
N GLN A 25 -1.27 0.77 7.89
CA GLN A 25 -0.79 1.97 8.58
C GLN A 25 0.68 2.25 8.30
N GLN A 26 1.51 1.22 8.38
CA GLN A 26 2.93 1.32 8.05
C GLN A 26 3.16 1.73 6.60
N ALA A 27 2.39 1.14 5.69
CA ALA A 27 2.42 1.49 4.28
C ALA A 27 2.03 2.95 4.05
N SER A 28 1.01 3.45 4.74
CA SER A 28 0.61 4.85 4.67
C SER A 28 1.76 5.79 5.04
N TYR A 29 2.48 5.51 6.11
CA TYR A 29 3.64 6.30 6.51
C TYR A 29 4.78 6.24 5.49
N THR A 30 5.06 5.06 4.96
CA THR A 30 6.09 4.87 3.93
C THR A 30 5.74 5.65 2.66
N TYR A 31 4.50 5.57 2.21
CA TYR A 31 4.06 6.31 1.02
C TYR A 31 4.01 7.83 1.22
N SER A 32 3.69 8.28 2.42
CA SER A 32 3.82 9.71 2.78
C SER A 32 5.27 10.18 2.67
N SER A 33 6.20 9.38 3.17
CA SER A 33 7.64 9.64 3.05
C SER A 33 8.11 9.66 1.59
N LEU A 34 7.65 8.72 0.77
CA LEU A 34 7.95 8.67 -0.67
C LEU A 34 7.38 9.87 -1.41
N GLY A 35 6.15 10.25 -1.10
CA GLY A 35 5.53 11.44 -1.68
C GLY A 35 6.34 12.70 -1.38
N PHE A 36 6.81 12.84 -0.16
CA PHE A 36 7.67 13.93 0.26
C PHE A 36 9.04 13.91 -0.44
N TYR A 37 9.65 12.74 -0.55
CA TYR A 37 10.92 12.54 -1.26
C TYR A 37 10.82 13.00 -2.72
N PHE A 38 9.81 12.55 -3.46
CA PHE A 38 9.63 12.93 -4.86
C PHE A 38 9.28 14.40 -5.03
N GLN A 39 8.67 15.03 -4.04
CA GLN A 39 8.41 16.48 -4.06
C GLN A 39 9.69 17.30 -3.91
N CYS A 40 10.62 16.82 -3.09
CA CYS A 40 11.86 17.53 -2.77
C CYS A 40 12.97 17.32 -3.81
N GLN A 41 12.81 16.40 -4.76
CA GLN A 41 13.77 16.23 -5.83
C GLN A 41 13.72 17.44 -6.78
N ASP A 42 14.88 17.92 -7.20
CA ASP A 42 15.02 19.01 -8.19
C ASP A 42 14.38 18.64 -9.55
N VAL A 43 14.06 17.41 -9.70
CA VAL A 43 13.35 16.84 -10.82
C VAL A 43 11.86 16.98 -10.54
N ALA A 44 11.15 17.71 -11.37
CA ALA A 44 9.72 17.95 -11.21
C ALA A 44 8.88 16.68 -11.40
N LEU A 45 8.95 15.74 -10.45
CA LEU A 45 8.15 14.53 -10.37
C LEU A 45 6.88 14.74 -9.51
N GLY A 46 6.23 15.89 -9.69
CA GLY A 46 5.04 16.27 -8.94
C GLY A 46 3.91 15.27 -9.03
N ASP A 47 3.76 14.61 -10.17
CA ASP A 47 2.72 13.62 -10.39
C ASP A 47 2.98 12.32 -9.62
N VAL A 48 4.25 11.92 -9.50
CA VAL A 48 4.66 10.77 -8.69
C VAL A 48 4.47 11.07 -7.22
N SER A 49 4.79 12.29 -6.80
CA SER A 49 4.51 12.75 -5.44
C SER A 49 3.02 12.70 -5.12
N ALA A 50 2.17 13.21 -6.01
CA ALA A 50 0.71 13.15 -5.86
C ALA A 50 0.20 11.70 -5.80
N PHE A 51 0.70 10.83 -6.66
CA PHE A 51 0.37 9.39 -6.66
C PHE A 51 0.65 8.74 -5.29
N PHE A 52 1.83 8.97 -4.71
CA PHE A 52 2.16 8.40 -3.40
C PHE A 52 1.36 9.02 -2.26
N ARG A 53 0.99 10.29 -2.34
CA ARG A 53 0.10 10.92 -1.35
C ARG A 53 -1.29 10.31 -1.36
N GLU A 54 -1.89 10.16 -2.54
CA GLU A 54 -3.18 9.50 -2.68
C GLU A 54 -3.13 8.08 -2.15
N LEU A 55 -2.08 7.35 -2.48
CA LEU A 55 -1.87 5.98 -2.01
C LEU A 55 -1.72 5.92 -0.49
N ALA A 56 -1.03 6.89 0.12
CA ALA A 56 -0.90 6.99 1.57
C ALA A 56 -2.27 7.20 2.25
N GLU A 57 -3.11 8.05 1.68
CA GLU A 57 -4.48 8.28 2.19
C GLU A 57 -5.34 7.02 2.06
N GLU A 58 -5.30 6.35 0.91
CA GLU A 58 -6.01 5.08 0.70
C GLU A 58 -5.61 4.03 1.75
N LYS A 59 -4.32 3.89 2.03
CA LYS A 59 -3.83 2.92 3.02
C LYS A 59 -4.23 3.30 4.44
N GLN A 60 -4.27 4.58 4.76
CA GLN A 60 -4.74 5.04 6.07
C GLN A 60 -6.24 4.77 6.28
N GLU A 61 -7.06 5.02 5.26
CA GLU A 61 -8.48 4.71 5.31
C GLU A 61 -8.72 3.19 5.44
N ALA A 62 -7.97 2.39 4.71
CA ALA A 62 -8.01 0.93 4.83
C ALA A 62 -7.66 0.46 6.24
N ALA A 63 -6.61 1.01 6.84
CA ALA A 63 -6.22 0.70 8.21
C ALA A 63 -7.34 0.99 9.21
N ARG A 64 -7.97 2.14 9.09
CA ARG A 64 -9.12 2.54 9.93
C ARG A 64 -10.29 1.57 9.77
N TYR A 65 -10.59 1.18 8.55
CA TYR A 65 -11.65 0.21 8.27
C TYR A 65 -11.39 -1.12 8.96
N PHE A 66 -10.22 -1.70 8.78
CA PHE A 66 -9.87 -2.98 9.39
C PHE A 66 -9.86 -2.95 10.92
N LEU A 67 -9.40 -1.85 11.52
CA LEU A 67 -9.47 -1.66 12.97
C LEU A 67 -10.92 -1.64 13.48
N LYS A 68 -11.78 -0.94 12.76
CA LYS A 68 -13.20 -0.87 13.08
C LYS A 68 -13.86 -2.25 13.04
N GLN A 69 -13.46 -3.08 12.05
CA GLN A 69 -13.97 -4.44 11.91
C GLN A 69 -13.40 -5.39 12.97
N SER A 70 -12.23 -5.11 13.50
CA SER A 70 -11.60 -5.99 14.50
C SER A 70 -12.38 -6.09 15.80
N ARG A 71 -13.22 -5.10 16.11
CA ARG A 71 -13.99 -4.99 17.36
C ARG A 71 -13.15 -5.20 18.63
N LEU A 72 -11.86 -5.19 18.50
CA LEU A 72 -10.97 -5.17 19.62
C LEU A 72 -10.98 -3.73 20.15
N GLU A 73 -11.66 -3.49 21.24
CA GLU A 73 -11.52 -2.29 22.06
C GLU A 73 -10.11 -2.27 22.66
N CYS A 74 -9.13 -2.32 21.79
CA CYS A 74 -7.77 -2.09 22.24
C CYS A 74 -7.49 -0.62 21.99
N ASP A 75 -7.32 0.11 23.07
CA ASP A 75 -6.57 1.37 23.12
C ASP A 75 -5.12 1.12 22.65
N TRP A 76 -4.99 0.41 21.54
CA TRP A 76 -3.68 0.19 20.94
C TRP A 76 -3.32 1.46 20.21
N PRO A 77 -2.37 2.21 20.70
CA PRO A 77 -1.83 3.31 19.92
C PRO A 77 -1.15 2.68 18.69
N LEU A 78 -1.76 2.85 17.54
CA LEU A 78 -1.22 2.46 16.22
C LEU A 78 0.15 3.07 15.94
N THR A 79 0.66 3.85 16.88
CA THR A 79 1.83 4.70 16.70
C THR A 79 3.05 4.24 17.50
N GLN A 80 2.96 3.16 18.27
CA GLN A 80 4.14 2.73 19.03
C GLN A 80 5.13 1.97 18.14
N GLY A 81 6.15 2.64 17.69
CA GLY A 81 7.46 2.09 17.40
C GLY A 81 7.91 2.02 15.97
N GLN A 82 7.13 2.48 14.99
CA GLN A 82 7.65 2.51 13.61
C GLN A 82 7.54 3.92 13.04
N GLN A 83 8.69 4.57 13.03
CA GLN A 83 8.86 5.80 12.28
C GLN A 83 8.82 5.49 10.79
N ALA A 84 8.08 6.33 10.04
CA ALA A 84 8.22 6.35 8.60
C ALA A 84 9.69 6.54 8.23
N PRO A 85 10.20 5.86 7.19
CA PRO A 85 11.56 6.11 6.72
C PRO A 85 11.75 7.60 6.46
N SER A 86 12.86 8.16 6.92
CA SER A 86 13.14 9.56 6.64
C SER A 86 13.41 9.77 5.15
N PRO A 87 13.08 10.93 4.58
CA PRO A 87 13.34 11.19 3.16
C PRO A 87 14.81 11.00 2.76
N GLY A 88 15.75 11.12 3.70
CA GLY A 88 17.16 10.88 3.47
C GLY A 88 17.57 9.40 3.35
N GLU A 89 16.67 8.47 3.65
CA GLU A 89 16.93 7.03 3.52
C GLU A 89 16.75 6.50 2.09
N TRP A 90 16.13 7.31 1.22
CA TRP A 90 15.92 6.92 -0.18
C TRP A 90 17.16 7.22 -1.02
N CYS A 91 17.83 6.17 -1.50
CA CYS A 91 19.08 6.30 -2.26
C CYS A 91 18.87 6.79 -3.70
N SER A 92 17.73 6.49 -4.31
CA SER A 92 17.39 6.86 -5.68
C SER A 92 15.90 6.66 -5.97
N CYS A 93 15.40 7.27 -7.04
CA CYS A 93 14.02 7.06 -7.51
C CYS A 93 13.75 5.58 -7.83
N LEU A 94 14.73 4.90 -8.40
CA LEU A 94 14.64 3.47 -8.71
C LEU A 94 14.46 2.65 -7.42
N HIS A 95 15.31 2.89 -6.42
CA HIS A 95 15.24 2.20 -5.13
C HIS A 95 13.90 2.48 -4.42
N ALA A 96 13.47 3.73 -4.39
CA ALA A 96 12.20 4.12 -3.81
C ALA A 96 11.02 3.38 -4.45
N MET A 97 11.02 3.26 -5.78
CA MET A 97 9.96 2.54 -6.50
C MET A 97 10.03 1.02 -6.27
N GLU A 98 11.21 0.43 -6.16
CA GLU A 98 11.39 -0.99 -5.83
C GLU A 98 10.82 -1.31 -4.43
N VAL A 99 11.12 -0.47 -3.45
CA VAL A 99 10.56 -0.60 -2.10
C VAL A 99 9.04 -0.48 -2.11
N ALA A 100 8.49 0.48 -2.85
CA ALA A 100 7.05 0.67 -2.98
C ALA A 100 6.37 -0.57 -3.59
N LEU A 101 6.95 -1.15 -4.63
CA LEU A 101 6.41 -2.34 -5.27
C LEU A 101 6.41 -3.56 -4.34
N GLU A 102 7.50 -3.80 -3.63
CA GLU A 102 7.57 -4.91 -2.67
C GLU A 102 6.58 -4.71 -1.50
N LEU A 103 6.41 -3.47 -1.07
CA LEU A 103 5.42 -3.15 -0.04
C LEU A 103 3.98 -3.44 -0.53
N GLU A 104 3.62 -3.04 -1.75
CA GLU A 104 2.29 -3.37 -2.32
C GLU A 104 2.06 -4.87 -2.44
N LYS A 105 3.06 -5.62 -2.87
CA LYS A 105 2.98 -7.10 -2.92
C LYS A 105 2.74 -7.70 -1.53
N SER A 106 3.42 -7.19 -0.52
CA SER A 106 3.24 -7.63 0.87
C SER A 106 1.85 -7.31 1.39
N LEU A 107 1.31 -6.13 1.06
CA LEU A 107 -0.05 -5.74 1.41
C LEU A 107 -1.08 -6.63 0.72
N ASN A 108 -0.90 -6.90 -0.56
CA ASN A 108 -1.76 -7.81 -1.31
C ASN A 108 -1.76 -9.22 -0.71
N GLN A 109 -0.60 -9.73 -0.32
CA GLN A 109 -0.48 -11.02 0.33
C GLN A 109 -1.25 -11.05 1.67
N ALA A 110 -1.11 -10.02 2.48
CA ALA A 110 -1.82 -9.91 3.76
C ALA A 110 -3.35 -9.88 3.57
N VAL A 111 -3.84 -9.18 2.55
CA VAL A 111 -5.27 -9.15 2.21
C VAL A 111 -5.77 -10.50 1.70
N VAL A 112 -4.99 -11.19 0.88
CA VAL A 112 -5.32 -12.54 0.39
C VAL A 112 -5.41 -13.55 1.55
N GLU A 113 -4.50 -13.48 2.49
CA GLU A 113 -4.52 -14.32 3.70
C GLU A 113 -5.76 -14.03 4.56
N LEU A 114 -6.10 -12.75 4.72
CA LEU A 114 -7.32 -12.36 5.43
C LEU A 114 -8.58 -12.86 4.70
N HIS A 115 -8.60 -12.78 3.38
CA HIS A 115 -9.69 -13.29 2.55
C HIS A 115 -9.88 -14.80 2.76
N SER A 116 -8.79 -15.57 2.76
CA SER A 116 -8.81 -17.01 3.00
C SER A 116 -9.36 -17.35 4.39
N LEU A 117 -8.95 -16.59 5.40
CA LEU A 117 -9.46 -16.76 6.76
C LEU A 117 -10.95 -16.41 6.87
N ALA A 118 -11.37 -15.31 6.25
CA ALA A 118 -12.77 -14.88 6.21
C ALA A 118 -13.65 -15.88 5.47
N SER A 119 -13.15 -16.49 4.40
CA SER A 119 -13.83 -17.55 3.67
C SER A 119 -14.03 -18.80 4.54
N ALA A 120 -13.00 -19.22 5.26
CA ALA A 120 -13.09 -20.37 6.16
C ALA A 120 -14.07 -20.15 7.32
N LYS A 121 -14.33 -18.91 7.70
CA LYS A 121 -15.25 -18.54 8.79
C LYS A 121 -16.61 -18.02 8.30
N GLU A 122 -16.86 -18.07 7.00
CA GLU A 122 -18.11 -17.63 6.39
C GLU A 122 -18.51 -16.18 6.74
N GLU A 123 -17.51 -15.31 6.84
CA GLU A 123 -17.70 -13.86 7.09
C GLU A 123 -18.07 -13.13 5.78
N THR A 124 -19.33 -13.30 5.36
CA THR A 124 -19.80 -12.87 4.03
C THR A 124 -19.66 -11.37 3.77
N ASN A 125 -19.89 -10.52 4.76
CA ASN A 125 -19.76 -9.07 4.61
C ASN A 125 -18.29 -8.65 4.41
N LEU A 126 -17.37 -9.26 5.15
CA LEU A 126 -15.94 -9.01 4.99
C LEU A 126 -15.43 -9.52 3.65
N LEU A 127 -15.86 -10.70 3.23
CA LEU A 127 -15.52 -11.28 1.92
C LEU A 127 -15.95 -10.36 0.77
N ALA A 128 -17.19 -9.90 0.78
CA ALA A 128 -17.70 -8.99 -0.23
C ALA A 128 -16.88 -7.69 -0.29
N PHE A 129 -16.55 -7.12 0.86
CA PHE A 129 -15.73 -5.91 0.94
C PHE A 129 -14.32 -6.13 0.40
N LEU A 130 -13.67 -7.24 0.76
CA LEU A 130 -12.33 -7.57 0.29
C LEU A 130 -12.30 -7.81 -1.22
N GLU A 131 -13.28 -8.49 -1.77
CA GLU A 131 -13.37 -8.76 -3.21
C GLU A 131 -13.64 -7.49 -4.01
N ASP A 132 -14.64 -6.70 -3.60
CA ASP A 132 -15.07 -5.52 -4.34
C ASP A 132 -14.11 -4.33 -4.22
N TYR A 133 -13.42 -4.21 -3.10
CA TYR A 133 -12.66 -3.00 -2.80
C TYR A 133 -11.14 -3.17 -2.82
N PHE A 134 -10.63 -4.33 -2.42
CA PHE A 134 -9.20 -4.52 -2.25
C PHE A 134 -8.52 -5.31 -3.36
N LEU A 135 -9.05 -6.47 -3.73
CA LEU A 135 -8.30 -7.40 -4.57
C LEU A 135 -8.07 -6.85 -5.99
N GLU A 136 -9.06 -6.22 -6.58
CA GLU A 136 -8.90 -5.58 -7.90
C GLU A 136 -7.98 -4.37 -7.84
N LYS A 137 -8.19 -3.48 -6.89
CA LYS A 137 -7.37 -2.26 -6.75
C LYS A 137 -5.91 -2.55 -6.47
N GLU A 138 -5.63 -3.53 -5.61
CA GLU A 138 -4.24 -3.89 -5.30
C GLU A 138 -3.53 -4.47 -6.53
N ALA A 139 -4.19 -5.30 -7.32
CA ALA A 139 -3.64 -5.82 -8.57
C ALA A 139 -3.30 -4.69 -9.56
N ASP A 140 -4.19 -3.72 -9.72
CA ASP A 140 -3.97 -2.55 -10.57
C ASP A 140 -2.81 -1.69 -10.08
N ARG A 141 -2.69 -1.48 -8.78
CA ARG A 141 -1.59 -0.73 -8.17
C ARG A 141 -0.24 -1.41 -8.39
N ILE A 142 -0.17 -2.72 -8.19
CA ILE A 142 1.03 -3.51 -8.44
C ILE A 142 1.44 -3.42 -9.90
N LYS A 143 0.49 -3.55 -10.82
CA LYS A 143 0.74 -3.41 -12.25
C LYS A 143 1.26 -2.02 -12.60
N GLN A 144 0.63 -0.98 -12.10
CA GLN A 144 1.03 0.41 -12.33
C GLN A 144 2.45 0.68 -11.83
N MET A 145 2.78 0.23 -10.62
CA MET A 145 4.13 0.37 -10.06
C MET A 145 5.16 -0.44 -10.83
N SER A 146 4.79 -1.64 -11.30
CA SER A 146 5.67 -2.47 -12.13
C SER A 146 5.99 -1.79 -13.45
N ASP A 147 5.02 -1.12 -14.06
CA ASP A 147 5.21 -0.34 -15.29
C ASP A 147 6.14 0.85 -15.06
N TYR A 148 5.97 1.57 -13.96
CA TYR A 148 6.87 2.67 -13.58
C TYR A 148 8.31 2.17 -13.36
N LEU A 149 8.46 1.05 -12.66
CA LEU A 149 9.76 0.47 -12.41
C LEU A 149 10.45 0.02 -13.71
N THR A 150 9.70 -0.60 -14.62
CA THR A 150 10.20 -1.00 -15.94
C THR A 150 10.71 0.22 -16.72
N ASN A 151 9.95 1.31 -16.71
CA ASN A 151 10.34 2.56 -17.36
C ASN A 151 11.60 3.16 -16.73
N LEU A 152 11.69 3.20 -15.40
CA LEU A 152 12.89 3.67 -14.71
C LEU A 152 14.13 2.83 -15.01
N ARG A 153 13.99 1.51 -15.09
CA ARG A 153 15.10 0.61 -15.44
C ARG A 153 15.59 0.81 -16.87
N ARG A 154 14.69 1.02 -17.82
CA ARG A 154 15.06 1.35 -19.22
C ARG A 154 15.85 2.63 -19.31
N LEU A 155 15.60 3.58 -18.46
CA LEU A 155 16.26 4.88 -18.40
C LEU A 155 17.62 4.82 -17.69
N ALA A 156 17.82 3.85 -16.81
CA ALA A 156 19.10 3.60 -16.16
C ALA A 156 20.15 2.95 -17.08
N HIS A 157 19.74 2.37 -18.20
CA HIS A 157 20.56 1.73 -19.23
C HIS A 157 20.14 2.21 -20.62
N PRO A 158 20.75 3.05 -21.24
CA PRO A 158 22.01 3.74 -21.40
C PRO A 158 22.03 5.09 -20.68
N PRO A 159 23.12 5.88 -20.76
CA PRO A 159 23.15 7.22 -20.17
C PRO A 159 22.24 8.18 -20.97
N ALA A 160 20.95 7.89 -20.96
CA ALA A 160 19.94 8.80 -21.44
C ALA A 160 19.94 10.03 -20.52
N LYS A 161 19.97 11.21 -21.13
CA LYS A 161 19.89 12.46 -20.39
C LYS A 161 18.72 12.39 -19.39
N ALA A 162 18.96 12.72 -18.13
CA ALA A 162 17.99 12.67 -17.05
C ALA A 162 16.63 13.31 -17.42
N THR A 163 16.65 14.36 -18.23
CA THR A 163 15.47 15.03 -18.78
C THR A 163 14.56 14.16 -19.65
N LEU A 164 15.10 13.24 -20.42
CA LEU A 164 14.30 12.33 -21.24
C LEU A 164 13.63 11.27 -20.37
N GLY A 165 14.31 10.82 -19.34
CA GLY A 165 13.81 9.89 -18.37
C GLY A 165 12.60 10.41 -17.62
N GLU A 166 12.70 11.63 -17.15
CA GLU A 166 11.61 12.33 -16.47
C GLU A 166 10.40 12.53 -17.38
N PHE A 167 10.63 12.93 -18.61
CA PHE A 167 9.57 13.14 -19.59
C PHE A 167 8.81 11.83 -19.89
N LEU A 168 9.50 10.72 -20.07
CA LEU A 168 8.88 9.43 -20.31
C LEU A 168 8.15 8.89 -19.07
N PHE A 169 8.70 9.13 -17.88
CA PHE A 169 8.05 8.78 -16.62
C PHE A 169 6.76 9.58 -16.42
N LYS A 170 6.78 10.89 -16.62
CA LYS A 170 5.59 11.74 -16.60
C LYS A 170 4.53 11.30 -17.60
N ARG A 171 4.95 10.92 -18.82
CA ARG A 171 4.03 10.46 -19.85
C ARG A 171 3.37 9.12 -19.49
N ALA A 172 4.07 8.23 -18.79
CA ALA A 172 3.52 6.98 -18.30
C ALA A 172 2.51 7.19 -17.15
N THR A 173 2.74 8.20 -16.30
CA THR A 173 1.83 8.55 -15.18
C THR A 173 0.58 9.30 -15.65
N HIS A 174 0.67 10.01 -16.78
CA HIS A 174 -0.39 10.83 -17.35
C HIS A 174 -1.23 10.14 -18.44
N LYS A 175 -1.16 8.84 -18.56
CA LYS A 175 -2.10 8.15 -19.47
C LYS A 175 -3.54 8.49 -19.05
N PRO A 176 -4.34 9.12 -19.92
CA PRO A 176 -5.72 9.41 -19.59
C PRO A 176 -6.44 8.09 -19.27
N LYS A 177 -7.14 8.07 -18.16
CA LYS A 177 -8.11 7.02 -17.91
C LYS A 177 -9.20 7.19 -18.97
N TYR A 178 -9.18 6.35 -19.97
CA TYR A 178 -10.36 6.20 -20.84
C TYR A 178 -11.41 5.45 -20.01
N ASP A 179 -12.49 6.13 -19.75
CA ASP A 179 -13.70 5.52 -19.23
C ASP A 179 -14.28 4.55 -20.25
#